data_8bb9c62ed1ac7809bac5e74eb6f45348
#
_entry.id   8bb9c62ed1ac7809bac5e74eb6f45348
#
_cell.length_a   1.000
_cell.length_b   1.000
_cell.length_c   1.000
_cell.angle_alpha   90.00
_cell.angle_beta   90.00
_cell.angle_gamma   90.00
#
_symmetry.space_group_name_H-M   'P 1'
#
loop_
_entity.id
_entity.type
_entity.pdbx_description
1 polymer ?
#
loop_
_entity_poly.entity_id
_entity_poly.type
_entity_poly.pdbx_seq_one_letter_code
_entity_poly.pdbx_strand_id
1 'polypeptide(L)'
;VIGLGSSFLTDAIGATLNWRISPYVTLGTWGGYTKSNAVIGASGTVETTNWMVYLNFPDLFKQGNLGGIYIGQPPKITSSNLSIGNVPSFLNSAGFASEVAGAQPASTTHVELFYVHRLTDRISITPGLIFLFNPLQTSTSDTVTIGTIRTTFSF
;
A
#
# COMPACT_ATOMS: atom_id res chain seq x y z
N VAL A 1 -9.26 -13.29 -10.55
CA VAL A 1 -9.37 -12.79 -11.93
C VAL A 1 -10.81 -12.33 -12.12
N ILE A 2 -11.02 -11.03 -12.30
CA ILE A 2 -12.31 -10.49 -12.73
C ILE A 2 -12.52 -11.06 -14.13
N GLY A 3 -13.62 -11.77 -14.36
CA GLY A 3 -13.91 -12.39 -15.66
C GLY A 3 -13.86 -11.35 -16.78
N LEU A 4 -13.28 -11.73 -17.93
CA LEU A 4 -13.27 -10.88 -19.12
C LEU A 4 -14.71 -10.52 -19.48
N GLY A 5 -15.02 -9.21 -19.43
CA GLY A 5 -16.36 -8.70 -19.77
C GLY A 5 -17.18 -8.16 -18.59
N SER A 6 -16.65 -8.14 -17.35
CA SER A 6 -17.31 -7.44 -16.24
C SER A 6 -16.92 -5.97 -16.22
N SER A 7 -17.90 -5.10 -16.03
CA SER A 7 -17.70 -3.66 -15.82
C SER A 7 -18.15 -3.25 -14.44
N PHE A 8 -17.42 -2.29 -13.84
CA PHE A 8 -17.71 -1.76 -12.52
C PHE A 8 -17.85 -0.25 -12.56
N LEU A 9 -18.82 0.25 -11.82
CA LEU A 9 -18.90 1.66 -11.44
C LEU A 9 -18.30 1.80 -10.05
N THR A 10 -17.28 2.64 -9.91
CA THR A 10 -16.53 2.79 -8.65
C THR A 10 -16.62 4.21 -8.12
N ASP A 11 -17.09 4.34 -6.89
CA ASP A 11 -16.99 5.55 -6.09
C ASP A 11 -15.76 5.43 -5.17
N ALA A 12 -15.01 6.51 -5.02
CA ALA A 12 -13.83 6.57 -4.17
C ALA A 12 -13.81 7.85 -3.34
N ILE A 13 -13.44 7.73 -2.07
CA ILE A 13 -13.18 8.86 -1.19
C ILE A 13 -11.84 8.64 -0.49
N GLY A 14 -11.07 9.71 -0.35
CA GLY A 14 -9.79 9.68 0.36
C GLY A 14 -9.53 10.99 1.08
N ALA A 15 -8.72 10.91 2.12
CA ALA A 15 -8.28 12.06 2.89
C ALA A 15 -6.79 11.96 3.18
N THR A 16 -6.12 13.11 3.21
CA THR A 16 -4.71 13.24 3.55
C THR A 16 -4.53 14.35 4.58
N LEU A 17 -3.72 14.08 5.59
CA LEU A 17 -3.29 15.06 6.57
C LEU A 17 -1.76 15.10 6.61
N ASN A 18 -1.18 16.30 6.57
CA ASN A 18 0.23 16.56 6.81
C ASN A 18 0.36 17.60 7.90
N TRP A 19 1.06 17.24 8.96
CA TRP A 19 1.28 18.11 10.11
C TRP A 19 2.77 18.25 10.41
N ARG A 20 3.31 19.46 10.23
CA ARG A 20 4.66 19.78 10.63
C ARG A 20 4.70 20.02 12.14
N ILE A 21 5.12 18.99 12.89
CA ILE A 21 5.21 19.05 14.37
C ILE A 21 6.35 19.97 14.79
N SER A 22 7.47 19.90 14.07
CA SER A 22 8.66 20.74 14.29
C SER A 22 9.41 20.97 12.98
N PRO A 23 10.46 21.80 12.95
CA PRO A 23 11.32 21.91 11.77
C PRO A 23 11.93 20.56 11.31
N TYR A 24 12.10 19.61 12.24
CA TYR A 24 12.78 18.35 12.04
C TYR A 24 11.84 17.13 11.96
N VAL A 25 10.53 17.31 12.17
CA VAL A 25 9.57 16.23 12.20
C VAL A 25 8.27 16.63 11.52
N THR A 26 7.87 15.84 10.53
CA THR A 26 6.55 15.94 9.90
C THR A 26 5.84 14.60 10.05
N LEU A 27 4.63 14.63 10.59
CA LEU A 27 3.69 13.51 10.61
C LEU A 27 2.76 13.65 9.42
N GLY A 28 2.57 12.58 8.67
CA GLY A 28 1.57 12.53 7.64
C GLY A 28 0.74 11.26 7.73
N THR A 29 -0.47 11.35 7.21
CA THR A 29 -1.34 10.19 7.06
C THR A 29 -2.24 10.38 5.85
N TRP A 30 -2.60 9.28 5.23
CA TRP A 30 -3.65 9.24 4.22
C TRP A 30 -4.46 7.96 4.36
N GLY A 31 -5.70 8.02 3.93
CA GLY A 31 -6.60 6.87 3.92
C GLY A 31 -7.61 7.00 2.80
N GLY A 32 -8.03 5.87 2.27
CA GLY A 32 -8.99 5.78 1.19
C GLY A 32 -9.98 4.64 1.38
N TYR A 33 -11.15 4.86 0.86
CA TYR A 33 -12.22 3.87 0.76
C TYR A 33 -12.76 3.88 -0.67
N THR A 34 -13.01 2.69 -1.22
CA THR A 34 -13.69 2.57 -2.52
C THR A 34 -14.85 1.60 -2.41
N LYS A 35 -15.90 1.90 -3.18
CA LYS A 35 -17.06 1.02 -3.39
C LYS A 35 -17.28 0.83 -4.87
N SER A 36 -17.16 -0.41 -5.34
CA SER A 36 -17.30 -0.79 -6.73
C SER A 36 -18.55 -1.66 -6.90
N ASN A 37 -19.47 -1.20 -7.72
CA ASN A 37 -20.71 -1.92 -8.06
C ASN A 37 -20.54 -2.55 -9.44
N ALA A 38 -20.78 -3.84 -9.57
CA ALA A 38 -20.80 -4.51 -10.86
C ALA A 38 -22.04 -4.08 -11.66
N VAL A 39 -21.82 -3.62 -12.91
CA VAL A 39 -22.88 -3.13 -13.79
C VAL A 39 -23.08 -3.98 -15.03
N ILE A 40 -22.07 -4.78 -15.43
CA ILE A 40 -22.14 -5.72 -16.56
C ILE A 40 -21.37 -6.99 -16.18
N GLY A 41 -21.91 -8.15 -16.54
CA GLY A 41 -21.25 -9.47 -16.49
C GLY A 41 -21.22 -10.13 -15.11
N ALA A 42 -21.10 -9.36 -14.04
CA ALA A 42 -21.18 -9.81 -12.65
C ALA A 42 -22.31 -9.07 -11.93
N SER A 43 -22.71 -9.55 -10.78
CA SER A 43 -23.60 -8.83 -9.87
C SER A 43 -22.95 -8.76 -8.49
N GLY A 44 -23.16 -7.63 -7.82
CA GLY A 44 -22.66 -7.41 -6.46
C GLY A 44 -21.76 -6.20 -6.32
N THR A 45 -21.22 -6.05 -5.14
CA THR A 45 -20.42 -4.90 -4.70
C THR A 45 -19.14 -5.37 -4.06
N VAL A 46 -18.04 -4.63 -4.30
CA VAL A 46 -16.75 -4.80 -3.62
C VAL A 46 -16.39 -3.50 -2.92
N GLU A 47 -15.98 -3.61 -1.68
CA GLU A 47 -15.49 -2.47 -0.90
C GLU A 47 -14.03 -2.68 -0.52
N THR A 48 -13.22 -1.64 -0.64
CA THR A 48 -11.81 -1.67 -0.27
C THR A 48 -11.43 -0.50 0.62
N THR A 49 -10.46 -0.73 1.49
CA THR A 49 -9.82 0.31 2.29
C THR A 49 -8.31 0.25 2.14
N ASN A 50 -7.68 1.40 2.27
CA ASN A 50 -6.23 1.54 2.37
C ASN A 50 -5.89 2.69 3.30
N TRP A 51 -4.73 2.64 3.93
CA TRP A 51 -4.25 3.72 4.78
C TRP A 51 -2.72 3.67 4.92
N MET A 52 -2.14 4.82 5.28
CA MET A 52 -0.74 4.94 5.63
C MET A 52 -0.54 6.05 6.66
N VAL A 53 0.35 5.82 7.60
CA VAL A 53 0.90 6.83 8.52
C VAL A 53 2.39 6.89 8.31
N TYR A 54 2.97 8.09 8.32
CA TYR A 54 4.40 8.25 8.10
C TYR A 54 4.97 9.41 8.91
N LEU A 55 6.23 9.23 9.27
CA LEU A 55 7.08 10.26 9.85
C LEU A 55 8.21 10.57 8.87
N ASN A 56 8.39 11.85 8.58
CA ASN A 56 9.53 12.36 7.86
C ASN A 56 10.41 13.18 8.80
N PHE A 57 11.72 13.03 8.66
CA PHE A 57 12.75 13.68 9.44
C PHE A 57 13.63 14.53 8.50
N PRO A 58 13.22 15.79 8.19
CA PRO A 58 14.05 16.69 7.42
C PRO A 58 15.38 16.96 8.13
N ASP A 59 16.43 17.16 7.35
CA ASP A 59 17.79 17.47 7.81
C ASP A 59 18.39 16.42 8.76
N LEU A 60 17.90 15.16 8.70
CA LEU A 60 18.38 14.06 9.53
C LEU A 60 19.89 13.84 9.31
N PHE A 61 20.69 13.96 10.38
CA PHE A 61 22.15 13.85 10.43
C PHE A 61 22.92 14.93 9.64
N LYS A 62 22.36 15.49 8.57
CA LYS A 62 22.99 16.53 7.75
C LYS A 62 21.91 17.35 7.06
N GLN A 63 22.13 18.67 6.98
CA GLN A 63 21.26 19.60 6.27
C GLN A 63 21.04 19.14 4.81
N GLY A 64 19.77 19.14 4.39
CA GLY A 64 19.34 18.72 3.07
C GLY A 64 19.07 17.22 2.93
N ASN A 65 19.38 16.39 3.93
CA ASN A 65 19.02 14.98 3.95
C ASN A 65 17.58 14.77 4.45
N LEU A 66 17.03 13.58 4.24
CA LEU A 66 15.68 13.23 4.69
C LEU A 66 15.65 11.78 5.14
N GLY A 67 15.21 11.51 6.35
CA GLY A 67 14.83 10.17 6.79
C GLY A 67 13.31 9.99 6.76
N GLY A 68 12.84 8.75 6.61
CA GLY A 68 11.42 8.46 6.68
C GLY A 68 11.13 7.08 7.23
N ILE A 69 10.01 6.98 7.95
CA ILE A 69 9.41 5.74 8.46
C ILE A 69 7.94 5.75 8.06
N TYR A 70 7.53 4.76 7.28
CA TYR A 70 6.18 4.66 6.73
C TYR A 70 5.58 3.33 7.15
N ILE A 71 4.33 3.35 7.63
CA ILE A 71 3.59 2.16 8.02
C ILE A 71 2.20 2.27 7.44
N GLY A 72 1.73 1.24 6.75
CA GLY A 72 0.40 1.28 6.14
C GLY A 72 -0.12 -0.07 5.70
N GLN A 73 -1.34 -0.02 5.21
CA GLN A 73 -2.03 -1.13 4.60
C GLN A 73 -2.34 -0.79 3.14
N PRO A 74 -1.82 -1.57 2.17
CA PRO A 74 -2.23 -1.44 0.78
C PRO A 74 -3.73 -1.75 0.63
N PRO A 75 -4.35 -1.43 -0.52
CA PRO A 75 -5.76 -1.72 -0.76
C PRO A 75 -6.13 -3.15 -0.38
N LYS A 76 -7.11 -3.28 0.50
CA LYS A 76 -7.65 -4.54 1.00
C LYS A 76 -9.14 -4.59 0.75
N ILE A 77 -9.64 -5.72 0.26
CA ILE A 77 -11.08 -5.97 0.18
C ILE A 77 -11.60 -6.21 1.60
N THR A 78 -12.44 -5.31 2.07
CA THR A 78 -13.08 -5.39 3.39
C THR A 78 -14.47 -6.01 3.35
N SER A 79 -15.10 -5.97 2.18
CA SER A 79 -16.41 -6.59 1.93
C SER A 79 -16.54 -6.92 0.45
N SER A 80 -17.16 -8.05 0.13
CA SER A 80 -17.56 -8.39 -1.23
C SER A 80 -18.74 -9.36 -1.18
N ASN A 81 -19.75 -9.09 -1.98
CA ASN A 81 -20.86 -9.99 -2.24
C ASN A 81 -20.94 -10.40 -3.72
N LEU A 82 -19.86 -10.26 -4.46
CA LEU A 82 -19.77 -10.80 -5.81
C LEU A 82 -19.98 -12.30 -5.79
N SER A 83 -20.58 -12.81 -6.86
CA SER A 83 -20.70 -14.26 -7.05
C SER A 83 -19.31 -14.92 -7.11
N ILE A 84 -19.24 -16.18 -6.66
CA ILE A 84 -18.00 -17.00 -6.71
C ILE A 84 -17.43 -16.97 -8.14
N GLY A 85 -16.12 -16.76 -8.27
CA GLY A 85 -15.43 -16.60 -9.56
C GLY A 85 -15.21 -15.16 -9.99
N ASN A 86 -15.89 -14.20 -9.36
CA ASN A 86 -15.73 -12.77 -9.62
C ASN A 86 -14.96 -12.03 -8.51
N VAL A 87 -14.60 -12.73 -7.45
CA VAL A 87 -13.74 -12.18 -6.37
C VAL A 87 -12.28 -12.37 -6.75
N PRO A 88 -11.39 -11.40 -6.49
CA PRO A 88 -9.96 -11.58 -6.71
C PRO A 88 -9.45 -12.84 -6.02
N SER A 89 -8.76 -13.68 -6.78
CA SER A 89 -8.19 -14.92 -6.27
C SER A 89 -7.01 -14.64 -5.35
N PHE A 90 -6.87 -15.40 -4.29
CA PHE A 90 -5.69 -15.40 -3.43
C PHE A 90 -4.94 -16.70 -3.59
N LEU A 91 -3.63 -16.66 -3.43
CA LEU A 91 -2.87 -17.88 -3.30
C LEU A 91 -3.11 -18.46 -1.89
N ASN A 92 -3.52 -19.71 -1.83
CA ASN A 92 -3.55 -20.45 -0.58
C ASN A 92 -2.12 -20.90 -0.19
N SER A 93 -1.96 -21.52 0.97
CA SER A 93 -0.67 -22.03 1.46
C SER A 93 0.02 -23.05 0.53
N ALA A 94 -0.72 -23.65 -0.40
CA ALA A 94 -0.19 -24.58 -1.41
C ALA A 94 0.14 -23.88 -2.74
N GLY A 95 0.00 -22.54 -2.83
CA GLY A 95 0.28 -21.77 -4.04
C GLY A 95 -0.84 -21.78 -5.10
N PHE A 96 -1.99 -22.34 -4.79
CA PHE A 96 -3.14 -22.35 -5.71
C PHE A 96 -4.03 -21.13 -5.47
N ALA A 97 -4.56 -20.57 -6.56
CA ALA A 97 -5.57 -19.53 -6.48
C ALA A 97 -6.80 -20.06 -5.74
N SER A 98 -7.20 -19.37 -4.68
CA SER A 98 -8.46 -19.66 -3.98
C SER A 98 -9.41 -18.48 -4.19
N GLU A 99 -10.65 -18.81 -4.50
CA GLU A 99 -11.74 -17.86 -4.60
C GLU A 99 -12.44 -17.79 -3.24
N VAL A 100 -12.42 -16.62 -2.62
CA VAL A 100 -13.07 -16.39 -1.33
C VAL A 100 -14.11 -15.31 -1.53
N ALA A 101 -15.35 -15.60 -1.18
CA ALA A 101 -16.40 -14.59 -1.10
C ALA A 101 -16.21 -13.78 0.19
N GLY A 102 -16.48 -12.50 0.15
CA GLY A 102 -16.41 -11.61 1.29
C GLY A 102 -15.11 -10.81 1.41
N ALA A 103 -14.60 -10.66 2.63
CA ALA A 103 -13.38 -9.90 2.90
C ALA A 103 -12.12 -10.75 2.68
N GLN A 104 -11.00 -10.10 2.36
CA GLN A 104 -9.69 -10.75 2.39
C GLN A 104 -9.34 -11.19 3.81
N PRO A 105 -8.76 -12.41 3.99
CA PRO A 105 -8.67 -13.06 5.31
C PRO A 105 -7.71 -12.37 6.27
N ALA A 106 -6.69 -11.68 5.76
CA ALA A 106 -5.72 -10.97 6.59
C ALA A 106 -5.48 -9.55 6.05
N SER A 107 -4.64 -8.79 6.73
CA SER A 107 -4.19 -7.48 6.27
C SER A 107 -2.69 -7.52 6.05
N THR A 108 -2.26 -7.15 4.84
CA THR A 108 -0.85 -6.87 4.59
C THR A 108 -0.47 -5.59 5.34
N THR A 109 0.60 -5.64 6.11
CA THR A 109 1.20 -4.45 6.69
C THR A 109 2.50 -4.16 5.96
N HIS A 110 2.60 -2.96 5.40
CA HIS A 110 3.79 -2.42 4.76
C HIS A 110 4.52 -1.54 5.77
N VAL A 111 5.79 -1.82 6.00
CA VAL A 111 6.69 -0.96 6.79
C VAL A 111 7.86 -0.59 5.89
N GLU A 112 8.12 0.70 5.73
CA GLU A 112 9.23 1.20 4.92
C GLU A 112 10.10 2.15 5.74
N LEU A 113 11.41 1.95 5.62
CA LEU A 113 12.45 2.81 6.18
C LEU A 113 13.31 3.29 5.03
N PHE A 114 13.58 4.59 4.94
CA PHE A 114 14.50 5.12 3.94
C PHE A 114 15.30 6.31 4.46
N TYR A 115 16.41 6.56 3.78
CA TYR A 115 17.26 7.70 4.07
C TYR A 115 17.78 8.31 2.78
N VAL A 116 17.36 9.55 2.47
CA VAL A 116 17.88 10.31 1.34
C VAL A 116 19.17 10.99 1.76
N HIS A 117 20.30 10.52 1.25
CA HIS A 117 21.60 11.12 1.45
C HIS A 117 21.98 12.01 0.26
N ARG A 118 22.05 13.32 0.48
CA ARG A 118 22.52 14.27 -0.52
C ARG A 118 24.04 14.26 -0.59
N LEU A 119 24.58 13.80 -1.72
CA LEU A 119 26.01 13.88 -2.03
C LEU A 119 26.39 15.28 -2.50
N THR A 120 25.59 15.82 -3.42
CA THR A 120 25.70 17.20 -3.96
C THR A 120 24.29 17.77 -4.12
N ASP A 121 24.18 19.04 -4.56
CA ASP A 121 22.88 19.66 -4.85
C ASP A 121 22.11 18.96 -5.98
N ARG A 122 22.82 18.16 -6.78
CA ARG A 122 22.25 17.49 -7.96
C ARG A 122 22.23 15.97 -7.86
N ILE A 123 22.87 15.38 -6.84
CA ILE A 123 23.00 13.93 -6.72
C ILE A 123 22.61 13.51 -5.32
N SER A 124 21.72 12.56 -5.22
CA SER A 124 21.38 11.89 -3.96
C SER A 124 21.33 10.37 -4.11
N ILE A 125 21.63 9.67 -3.02
CA ILE A 125 21.48 8.22 -2.88
C ILE A 125 20.46 7.96 -1.78
N THR A 126 19.53 7.05 -2.05
CA THR A 126 18.48 6.68 -1.11
C THR A 126 18.49 5.16 -0.88
N PRO A 127 19.20 4.66 0.13
CA PRO A 127 18.98 3.33 0.65
C PRO A 127 17.60 3.24 1.31
N GLY A 128 16.98 2.07 1.21
CA GLY A 128 15.68 1.79 1.83
C GLY A 128 15.52 0.32 2.16
N LEU A 129 14.68 0.04 3.15
CA LEU A 129 14.24 -1.29 3.56
C LEU A 129 12.72 -1.30 3.61
N ILE A 130 12.13 -2.33 3.03
CA ILE A 130 10.67 -2.55 3.04
C ILE A 130 10.41 -3.92 3.64
N PHE A 131 9.47 -3.98 4.58
CA PHE A 131 8.96 -5.22 5.16
C PHE A 131 7.47 -5.32 4.82
N LEU A 132 7.08 -6.45 4.25
CA LEU A 132 5.68 -6.78 3.97
C LEU A 132 5.28 -7.96 4.86
N PHE A 133 4.45 -7.70 5.84
CA PHE A 133 3.85 -8.73 6.68
C PHE A 133 2.53 -9.18 6.07
N ASN A 134 2.25 -10.48 6.08
CA ASN A 134 1.06 -11.09 5.47
C ASN A 134 0.85 -10.63 4.01
N PRO A 135 1.86 -10.75 3.12
CA PRO A 135 1.70 -10.36 1.72
C PRO A 135 0.49 -11.08 1.09
N LEU A 136 -0.07 -10.47 0.04
CA LEU A 136 -1.29 -10.96 -0.61
C LEU A 136 -2.54 -11.01 0.29
N GLN A 137 -2.55 -10.29 1.42
CA GLN A 137 -3.67 -10.23 2.36
C GLN A 137 -4.03 -11.62 2.97
N THR A 138 -3.03 -12.48 3.14
CA THR A 138 -3.19 -13.81 3.73
C THR A 138 -2.25 -14.03 4.91
N SER A 139 -2.75 -14.64 5.99
CA SER A 139 -1.97 -14.92 7.20
C SER A 139 -0.99 -16.09 7.07
N THR A 140 -1.05 -16.83 5.96
CA THR A 140 -0.18 -17.98 5.69
C THR A 140 1.09 -17.62 4.89
N SER A 141 1.22 -16.36 4.46
CA SER A 141 2.38 -15.92 3.69
C SER A 141 3.53 -15.50 4.61
N ASP A 142 4.73 -15.89 4.24
CA ASP A 142 5.95 -15.45 4.91
C ASP A 142 6.18 -13.94 4.73
N THR A 143 6.83 -13.33 5.70
CA THR A 143 7.23 -11.92 5.61
C THR A 143 8.25 -11.74 4.50
N VAL A 144 8.02 -10.76 3.62
CA VAL A 144 8.93 -10.38 2.54
C VAL A 144 9.75 -9.17 2.98
N THR A 145 11.07 -9.27 2.85
CA THR A 145 12.00 -8.15 3.09
C THR A 145 12.66 -7.74 1.79
N ILE A 146 12.62 -6.43 1.48
CA ILE A 146 13.17 -5.86 0.25
C ILE A 146 14.17 -4.76 0.61
N GLY A 147 15.43 -4.92 0.19
CA GLY A 147 16.44 -3.86 0.22
C GLY A 147 16.42 -3.08 -1.09
N THR A 148 16.49 -1.76 -1.03
CA THR A 148 16.51 -0.87 -2.19
C THR A 148 17.65 0.13 -2.11
N ILE A 149 18.18 0.51 -3.27
CA ILE A 149 19.07 1.67 -3.44
C ILE A 149 18.61 2.42 -4.67
N ARG A 150 18.33 3.73 -4.50
CA ARG A 150 18.00 4.63 -5.61
C ARG A 150 19.05 5.73 -5.69
N THR A 151 19.53 6.02 -6.89
CA THR A 151 20.32 7.23 -7.18
C THR A 151 19.46 8.20 -7.98
N THR A 152 19.43 9.46 -7.56
CA THR A 152 18.70 10.53 -8.25
C THR A 152 19.67 11.57 -8.73
N PHE A 153 19.55 11.93 -10.03
CA PHE A 153 20.28 13.02 -10.67
C PHE A 153 19.30 14.12 -11.06
N SER A 154 19.62 15.38 -10.72
CA SER A 154 18.84 16.58 -11.08
C SER A 154 19.69 17.44 -12.02
N PHE A 155 19.13 17.86 -13.14
CA PHE A 155 19.82 18.65 -14.18
C PHE A 155 19.30 20.08 -14.22
#